data_c2ce7f5b4fd99b665d4f9af3f4a15920
#
_entry.id   c2ce7f5b4fd99b665d4f9af3f4a15920
#
_cell.length_a   1.000
_cell.length_b   1.000
_cell.length_c   1.000
_cell.angle_alpha   90.00
_cell.angle_beta   90.00
_cell.angle_gamma   90.00
#
_symmetry.space_group_name_H-M   'P 1'
#
loop_
_entity.id
_entity.type
_entity.pdbx_description
1 polymer ?
#
loop_
_entity_poly.entity_id
_entity_poly.type
_entity_poly.pdbx_seq_one_letter_code
_entity_poly.pdbx_strand_id
1 'polypeptide(L)'
;MANSIAKPISLAIAAGITLGGAFGAGSLAFAQDGTVPSVAEEATQVLPPASTIPAGSDFSLTLHKKLNPQSHGESSGNEVDDVSGHPLEGVHFQLQKLQGNIREQAELSHLATVAQEFNRAKGTWKGNGGLTTPPLDEEFEAREGATDHNGELRFDGLNAGAYLVTETQTPAVQGAQAFVKSKPFIVFVPTVNKEGTGWERNVHAYPKNSSLSVTKDVFDENKHALDDFRDFESSQVGYGLNAQVPVAPEDSFLREFVIQDSFNNAELGIEKDLKPQVYRIPGGNGKLELINPANYQVLTEQPVTSNTQNLPADANGSFKIVFNNPEGAGLRGGDSVYVAFVATMLQAEDQDIENAVNTSGVFASDLNEQHFETPNDTVVTRIGDVRIHKVDQSNNERLLEGADFDLFRCDDPKNVIQSGTTGKNGELTFKGIHVSDWTNNLVPENPVEYCLQETDAPSGYLQTREEPYRFFLNVDSREFVEGSQNGETIRRVSMTIENIPDTDRPLLPKTGGMGILLVALLGLGIIGGGVYAARRNSATA
;
A
#
# COMPACT_ATOMS: atom_id res chain seq x y z
N MET A 1 -25.03 1.11 29.19
CA MET A 1 -25.84 -0.09 28.96
C MET A 1 -25.67 -0.44 27.50
N ALA A 2 -24.70 -1.26 27.21
CA ALA A 2 -24.40 -1.70 25.84
C ALA A 2 -25.12 -3.03 25.64
N ASN A 3 -26.09 -3.03 24.74
CA ASN A 3 -26.73 -4.26 24.27
C ASN A 3 -25.72 -5.05 23.43
N SER A 4 -25.11 -6.04 24.04
CA SER A 4 -24.45 -7.12 23.34
C SER A 4 -25.52 -7.95 22.63
N ILE A 5 -25.74 -7.71 21.36
CA ILE A 5 -26.49 -8.63 20.49
C ILE A 5 -25.53 -9.77 20.18
N ALA A 6 -25.65 -10.86 20.92
CA ALA A 6 -25.08 -12.14 20.54
C ALA A 6 -25.68 -12.52 19.19
N LYS A 7 -24.89 -12.41 18.09
CA LYS A 7 -25.29 -12.96 16.81
C LYS A 7 -25.34 -14.47 16.93
N PRO A 8 -26.40 -15.14 16.44
CA PRO A 8 -26.46 -16.60 16.41
C PRO A 8 -25.24 -17.11 15.61
N ILE A 9 -24.60 -18.13 16.13
CA ILE A 9 -23.50 -18.83 15.47
C ILE A 9 -24.12 -19.51 14.25
N SER A 10 -23.95 -18.91 13.09
CA SER A 10 -24.36 -19.50 11.82
C SER A 10 -23.44 -20.67 11.51
N LEU A 11 -23.94 -21.85 11.76
CA LEU A 11 -23.30 -23.10 11.37
C LEU A 11 -23.41 -23.21 9.86
N ALA A 12 -22.36 -22.78 9.14
CA ALA A 12 -22.29 -22.95 7.70
C ALA A 12 -22.06 -24.42 7.37
N ILE A 13 -23.12 -25.22 7.42
CA ILE A 13 -23.15 -26.49 6.71
C ILE A 13 -23.26 -26.10 5.23
N ALA A 14 -22.17 -26.19 4.50
CA ALA A 14 -22.18 -25.97 3.06
C ALA A 14 -22.89 -27.15 2.33
N ALA A 15 -23.93 -27.68 2.90
CA ALA A 15 -24.95 -28.53 2.31
C ALA A 15 -26.00 -28.82 3.37
N GLY A 16 -27.13 -28.17 3.24
CA GLY A 16 -28.25 -28.26 4.17
C GLY A 16 -28.77 -29.67 4.44
N ILE A 17 -28.11 -30.37 5.32
CA ILE A 17 -28.74 -31.46 6.02
C ILE A 17 -28.84 -31.07 7.50
N THR A 18 -29.82 -30.29 7.82
CA THR A 18 -30.33 -30.22 9.19
C THR A 18 -31.06 -31.52 9.45
N LEU A 19 -30.38 -32.48 10.06
CA LEU A 19 -31.02 -33.68 10.61
C LEU A 19 -31.85 -33.27 11.84
N GLY A 20 -32.96 -32.61 11.60
CA GLY A 20 -34.00 -32.41 12.60
C GLY A 20 -34.82 -33.67 12.74
N GLY A 21 -34.63 -34.40 13.78
CA GLY A 21 -35.53 -35.47 14.12
C GLY A 21 -34.88 -36.72 14.70
N ALA A 22 -35.15 -36.97 15.94
CA ALA A 22 -34.96 -38.20 16.72
C ALA A 22 -33.57 -38.40 17.37
N PHE A 23 -32.96 -37.34 17.90
CA PHE A 23 -32.09 -37.52 19.06
C PHE A 23 -32.60 -36.65 20.22
N GLY A 24 -32.84 -37.28 21.34
CA GLY A 24 -33.51 -36.75 22.51
C GLY A 24 -33.02 -35.38 22.94
N ALA A 25 -33.97 -34.58 23.37
CA ALA A 25 -33.84 -33.27 23.94
C ALA A 25 -32.70 -33.18 24.95
N GLY A 26 -31.58 -32.66 24.53
CA GLY A 26 -30.58 -32.05 25.39
C GLY A 26 -30.74 -30.54 25.27
N SER A 27 -31.67 -29.99 26.02
CA SER A 27 -31.88 -28.57 26.16
C SER A 27 -30.63 -27.92 26.75
N LEU A 28 -29.92 -27.14 25.98
CA LEU A 28 -29.03 -26.13 26.51
C LEU A 28 -29.90 -24.98 27.03
N ALA A 29 -30.28 -25.07 28.31
CA ALA A 29 -30.91 -23.98 29.02
C ALA A 29 -29.89 -22.85 29.24
N PHE A 30 -30.07 -21.76 28.53
CA PHE A 30 -29.52 -20.47 28.96
C PHE A 30 -30.53 -19.85 29.91
N ALA A 31 -30.08 -19.53 31.11
CA ALA A 31 -30.87 -18.83 32.11
C ALA A 31 -31.42 -17.52 31.52
N GLN A 32 -32.74 -17.40 31.54
CA GLN A 32 -33.41 -16.21 31.10
C GLN A 32 -34.40 -15.74 32.13
N ASP A 33 -34.35 -14.47 32.38
CA ASP A 33 -35.30 -13.74 33.19
C ASP A 33 -36.64 -13.56 32.44
N GLY A 34 -37.68 -13.93 33.10
CA GLY A 34 -39.07 -14.17 32.76
C GLY A 34 -39.75 -13.25 31.74
N THR A 35 -40.30 -13.87 30.76
CA THR A 35 -41.70 -13.78 30.30
C THR A 35 -41.88 -14.80 29.16
N VAL A 36 -42.79 -15.73 29.33
CA VAL A 36 -43.15 -16.79 28.37
C VAL A 36 -44.11 -16.19 27.33
N PRO A 37 -43.71 -16.08 26.04
CA PRO A 37 -44.70 -16.01 24.95
C PRO A 37 -45.10 -17.44 24.59
N SER A 38 -46.39 -17.62 24.32
CA SER A 38 -47.01 -18.87 23.88
C SER A 38 -46.25 -19.53 22.73
N VAL A 39 -45.90 -20.80 22.90
CA VAL A 39 -45.33 -21.68 21.88
C VAL A 39 -46.25 -21.68 20.67
N ALA A 40 -45.85 -20.98 19.60
CA ALA A 40 -46.31 -21.32 18.26
C ALA A 40 -45.66 -22.70 17.96
N GLU A 41 -46.47 -23.71 17.62
CA GLU A 41 -46.04 -25.00 17.11
C GLU A 41 -45.13 -24.73 15.89
N GLU A 42 -43.78 -24.75 16.05
CA GLU A 42 -42.87 -24.86 14.95
C GLU A 42 -43.17 -26.19 14.26
N ALA A 43 -43.69 -26.10 13.05
CA ALA A 43 -43.92 -27.26 12.19
C ALA A 43 -42.55 -27.95 12.02
N THR A 44 -42.37 -29.10 12.64
CA THR A 44 -41.17 -29.93 12.48
C THR A 44 -41.09 -30.33 11.02
N GLN A 45 -40.22 -29.71 10.26
CA GLN A 45 -40.02 -30.02 8.85
C GLN A 45 -39.46 -31.44 8.75
N VAL A 46 -40.29 -32.39 8.28
CA VAL A 46 -39.87 -33.78 8.09
C VAL A 46 -39.00 -33.86 6.85
N LEU A 47 -37.69 -33.99 7.04
CA LEU A 47 -36.73 -34.14 5.95
C LEU A 47 -36.99 -35.43 5.17
N PRO A 48 -36.72 -35.44 3.84
CA PRO A 48 -36.90 -36.64 3.03
C PRO A 48 -35.94 -37.76 3.49
N PRO A 49 -36.43 -39.02 3.61
CA PRO A 49 -35.60 -40.13 4.07
C PRO A 49 -34.39 -40.38 3.13
N ALA A 50 -33.25 -40.78 3.69
CA ALA A 50 -32.03 -41.09 2.94
C ALA A 50 -32.25 -42.08 1.76
N SER A 51 -33.15 -43.05 1.95
CA SER A 51 -33.53 -44.04 0.92
C SER A 51 -34.23 -43.45 -0.30
N THR A 52 -34.71 -42.20 -0.21
CA THR A 52 -35.31 -41.47 -1.35
C THR A 52 -34.29 -40.69 -2.18
N ILE A 53 -33.04 -40.67 -1.77
CA ILE A 53 -31.97 -40.11 -2.58
C ILE A 53 -31.89 -40.88 -3.91
N PRO A 54 -32.03 -40.20 -5.07
CA PRO A 54 -32.02 -40.89 -6.35
C PRO A 54 -30.71 -41.66 -6.59
N ALA A 55 -30.81 -42.80 -7.26
CA ALA A 55 -29.62 -43.50 -7.74
C ALA A 55 -29.14 -42.90 -9.07
N GLY A 56 -27.85 -42.91 -9.30
CA GLY A 56 -27.28 -42.46 -10.55
C GLY A 56 -26.13 -41.47 -10.34
N SER A 57 -25.61 -41.03 -11.47
CA SER A 57 -24.45 -40.09 -11.55
C SER A 57 -24.84 -38.78 -12.24
N ASP A 58 -26.06 -38.33 -12.05
CA ASP A 58 -26.62 -37.15 -12.69
C ASP A 58 -26.70 -35.92 -11.75
N PHE A 59 -25.87 -35.93 -10.73
CA PHE A 59 -25.74 -34.78 -9.82
C PHE A 59 -24.60 -33.88 -10.21
N SER A 60 -24.67 -32.62 -9.80
CA SER A 60 -23.60 -31.63 -9.98
C SER A 60 -23.35 -30.81 -8.73
N LEU A 61 -22.12 -30.29 -8.64
CA LEU A 61 -21.72 -29.28 -7.67
C LEU A 61 -21.19 -28.07 -8.41
N THR A 62 -21.78 -26.90 -8.19
CA THR A 62 -21.31 -25.63 -8.71
C THR A 62 -20.72 -24.80 -7.57
N LEU A 63 -19.46 -24.42 -7.70
CA LEU A 63 -18.77 -23.51 -6.78
C LEU A 63 -18.88 -22.09 -7.34
N HIS A 64 -19.38 -21.15 -6.54
CA HIS A 64 -19.46 -19.73 -6.88
C HIS A 64 -18.42 -18.97 -6.06
N LYS A 65 -17.31 -18.60 -6.68
CA LYS A 65 -16.21 -17.93 -6.02
C LYS A 65 -16.35 -16.42 -6.11
N LYS A 66 -16.50 -15.79 -4.95
CA LYS A 66 -16.60 -14.33 -4.84
C LYS A 66 -15.49 -13.79 -3.94
N LEU A 67 -15.03 -12.59 -4.27
CA LEU A 67 -14.02 -11.85 -3.52
C LEU A 67 -14.71 -10.90 -2.55
N ASN A 68 -14.28 -10.92 -1.28
CA ASN A 68 -14.79 -10.06 -0.19
C ASN A 68 -16.33 -9.99 -0.13
N PRO A 69 -17.05 -11.12 -0.20
CA PRO A 69 -18.51 -11.08 -0.11
C PRO A 69 -18.94 -10.63 1.27
N GLN A 70 -19.98 -9.82 1.34
CA GLN A 70 -20.69 -9.58 2.61
C GLN A 70 -21.29 -10.89 3.11
N SER A 71 -21.47 -11.05 4.42
CA SER A 71 -22.10 -12.25 4.98
C SER A 71 -23.53 -12.38 4.45
N HIS A 72 -23.83 -13.48 3.79
CA HIS A 72 -25.18 -13.87 3.39
C HIS A 72 -25.53 -15.14 4.11
N GLY A 73 -26.54 -15.17 4.88
CA GLY A 73 -27.22 -16.27 5.53
C GLY A 73 -26.54 -17.66 5.56
N GLU A 74 -27.25 -18.66 6.07
CA GLU A 74 -26.77 -20.03 6.12
C GLU A 74 -26.69 -20.64 4.70
N SER A 75 -25.60 -21.36 4.41
CA SER A 75 -25.47 -22.09 3.15
C SER A 75 -26.39 -23.32 3.15
N SER A 76 -27.38 -23.30 2.27
CA SER A 76 -28.35 -24.39 2.14
C SER A 76 -27.99 -25.45 1.08
N GLY A 77 -26.93 -25.20 0.30
CA GLY A 77 -26.60 -25.98 -0.90
C GLY A 77 -27.49 -25.68 -2.10
N ASN A 78 -28.47 -24.80 -1.94
CA ASN A 78 -29.34 -24.33 -3.01
C ASN A 78 -28.73 -23.06 -3.64
N GLU A 79 -29.13 -22.75 -4.86
CA GLU A 79 -28.74 -21.51 -5.52
C GLU A 79 -29.26 -20.28 -4.76
N VAL A 80 -28.38 -19.32 -4.54
CA VAL A 80 -28.67 -18.05 -3.88
C VAL A 80 -28.54 -16.94 -4.88
N ASP A 81 -29.61 -16.20 -5.11
CA ASP A 81 -29.62 -15.02 -5.94
C ASP A 81 -28.87 -13.88 -5.23
N ASP A 82 -28.15 -13.06 -5.98
CA ASP A 82 -27.57 -11.79 -5.53
C ASP A 82 -26.50 -11.90 -4.43
N VAL A 83 -25.61 -12.89 -4.53
CA VAL A 83 -24.44 -12.97 -3.66
C VAL A 83 -23.49 -11.82 -3.97
N SER A 84 -23.30 -10.91 -2.99
CA SER A 84 -22.38 -9.76 -3.13
C SER A 84 -20.92 -10.19 -3.35
N GLY A 85 -20.09 -9.26 -3.76
CA GLY A 85 -18.67 -9.49 -4.05
C GLY A 85 -18.41 -9.67 -5.55
N HIS A 86 -17.14 -9.49 -5.93
CA HIS A 86 -16.72 -9.62 -7.32
C HIS A 86 -16.43 -11.08 -7.68
N PRO A 87 -16.82 -11.58 -8.86
CA PRO A 87 -16.40 -12.88 -9.34
C PRO A 87 -14.87 -13.00 -9.30
N LEU A 88 -14.35 -14.17 -8.90
CA LEU A 88 -12.92 -14.43 -8.87
C LEU A 88 -12.57 -15.59 -9.79
N GLU A 89 -11.97 -15.26 -10.94
CA GLU A 89 -11.50 -16.19 -11.95
C GLU A 89 -10.18 -16.84 -11.54
N GLY A 90 -9.92 -18.07 -12.00
CA GLY A 90 -8.63 -18.73 -11.89
C GLY A 90 -8.32 -19.32 -10.51
N VAL A 91 -9.34 -19.51 -9.66
CA VAL A 91 -9.18 -20.21 -8.38
C VAL A 91 -9.30 -21.71 -8.62
N HIS A 92 -8.25 -22.46 -8.26
CA HIS A 92 -8.24 -23.91 -8.43
C HIS A 92 -8.82 -24.62 -7.23
N PHE A 93 -9.66 -25.62 -7.51
CA PHE A 93 -10.27 -26.49 -6.51
C PHE A 93 -10.03 -27.96 -6.84
N GLN A 94 -9.90 -28.74 -5.77
CA GLN A 94 -9.89 -30.20 -5.81
C GLN A 94 -11.14 -30.73 -5.11
N LEU A 95 -11.81 -31.69 -5.74
CA LEU A 95 -12.96 -32.39 -5.23
C LEU A 95 -12.61 -33.85 -4.94
N GLN A 96 -12.80 -34.31 -3.72
CA GLN A 96 -12.58 -35.68 -3.27
C GLN A 96 -13.85 -36.21 -2.60
N LYS A 97 -14.15 -37.49 -2.77
CA LYS A 97 -15.33 -38.08 -2.13
C LYS A 97 -14.97 -38.74 -0.80
N LEU A 98 -15.81 -38.59 0.21
CA LEU A 98 -15.68 -39.31 1.45
C LEU A 98 -16.18 -40.74 1.30
N GLN A 99 -15.59 -41.66 2.07
CA GLN A 99 -16.05 -43.03 2.18
C GLN A 99 -17.41 -43.06 2.87
N GLY A 100 -18.37 -43.84 2.34
CA GLY A 100 -19.71 -44.05 2.88
C GLY A 100 -20.83 -43.85 1.86
N ASN A 101 -22.01 -44.37 2.18
CA ASN A 101 -23.19 -44.36 1.32
C ASN A 101 -24.30 -43.50 1.93
N ILE A 102 -24.47 -42.27 1.44
CA ILE A 102 -25.50 -41.35 2.00
C ILE A 102 -26.96 -41.78 1.74
N ARG A 103 -27.19 -42.84 0.95
CA ARG A 103 -28.51 -43.40 0.76
C ARG A 103 -28.94 -44.35 1.92
N GLU A 104 -28.02 -44.67 2.80
CA GLU A 104 -28.24 -45.39 4.03
C GLU A 104 -28.34 -44.42 5.20
N GLN A 105 -29.44 -44.42 5.94
CA GLN A 105 -29.72 -43.44 6.98
C GLN A 105 -28.62 -43.36 8.05
N ALA A 106 -28.05 -44.50 8.44
CA ALA A 106 -27.01 -44.57 9.47
C ALA A 106 -25.69 -43.91 8.96
N GLU A 107 -25.30 -44.19 7.71
CA GLU A 107 -24.12 -43.62 7.07
C GLU A 107 -24.29 -42.11 6.82
N LEU A 108 -25.47 -41.69 6.33
CA LEU A 108 -25.80 -40.27 6.18
C LEU A 108 -25.68 -39.53 7.50
N SER A 109 -26.23 -40.09 8.59
CA SER A 109 -26.14 -39.46 9.92
C SER A 109 -24.72 -39.37 10.44
N HIS A 110 -23.91 -40.40 10.21
CA HIS A 110 -22.49 -40.41 10.56
C HIS A 110 -21.71 -39.35 9.76
N LEU A 111 -21.85 -39.34 8.44
CA LEU A 111 -21.18 -38.36 7.57
C LEU A 111 -21.62 -36.93 7.85
N ALA A 112 -22.88 -36.71 8.22
CA ALA A 112 -23.38 -35.40 8.64
C ALA A 112 -22.67 -34.92 9.91
N THR A 113 -22.44 -35.79 10.87
CA THR A 113 -21.69 -35.47 12.08
C THR A 113 -20.22 -35.12 11.72
N VAL A 114 -19.59 -35.95 10.88
CA VAL A 114 -18.20 -35.69 10.39
C VAL A 114 -18.11 -34.36 9.66
N ALA A 115 -19.06 -34.08 8.76
CA ALA A 115 -19.09 -32.82 8.02
C ALA A 115 -19.28 -31.61 8.94
N GLN A 116 -20.19 -31.73 9.91
CA GLN A 116 -20.43 -30.69 10.90
C GLN A 116 -19.17 -30.38 11.72
N GLU A 117 -18.50 -31.41 12.23
CA GLU A 117 -17.24 -31.26 12.99
C GLU A 117 -16.14 -30.68 12.13
N PHE A 118 -15.95 -31.19 10.90
CA PHE A 118 -14.93 -30.72 9.97
C PHE A 118 -15.14 -29.28 9.55
N ASN A 119 -16.34 -28.91 9.13
CA ASN A 119 -16.66 -27.56 8.68
C ASN A 119 -16.56 -26.56 9.84
N ARG A 120 -17.02 -26.94 11.04
CA ARG A 120 -16.88 -26.15 12.27
C ARG A 120 -15.41 -25.97 12.65
N ALA A 121 -14.59 -27.03 12.53
CA ALA A 121 -13.15 -26.99 12.77
C ALA A 121 -12.37 -26.39 11.61
N LYS A 122 -13.04 -25.86 10.59
CA LYS A 122 -12.45 -25.16 9.42
C LYS A 122 -11.41 -25.99 8.68
N GLY A 123 -11.78 -27.20 8.39
CA GLY A 123 -10.96 -28.12 7.60
C GLY A 123 -9.96 -28.95 8.42
N THR A 124 -10.12 -28.99 9.73
CA THR A 124 -9.39 -29.93 10.58
C THR A 124 -10.36 -30.92 11.23
N TRP A 125 -10.03 -32.18 11.24
CA TRP A 125 -10.84 -33.23 11.87
C TRP A 125 -9.96 -34.10 12.76
N LYS A 126 -10.40 -34.29 14.00
CA LYS A 126 -9.72 -35.17 14.97
C LYS A 126 -10.60 -36.40 15.16
N GLY A 127 -10.56 -37.30 14.20
CA GLY A 127 -11.21 -38.59 14.33
C GLY A 127 -10.46 -39.54 15.28
N ASN A 128 -11.01 -40.73 15.48
CA ASN A 128 -10.39 -41.81 16.24
C ASN A 128 -9.01 -42.15 15.60
N GLY A 129 -7.93 -41.67 16.18
CA GLY A 129 -6.56 -41.88 15.68
C GLY A 129 -5.78 -40.62 15.31
N GLY A 130 -6.35 -39.43 15.49
CA GLY A 130 -5.63 -38.14 15.23
C GLY A 130 -5.50 -37.76 13.75
N LEU A 131 -6.35 -38.33 12.88
CA LEU A 131 -6.39 -37.98 11.46
C LEU A 131 -6.89 -36.54 11.26
N THR A 132 -6.23 -35.79 10.39
CA THR A 132 -6.60 -34.41 10.04
C THR A 132 -7.60 -34.32 8.89
N THR A 133 -7.85 -35.42 8.19
CA THR A 133 -8.77 -35.54 7.05
C THR A 133 -9.71 -36.72 7.28
N PRO A 134 -11.02 -36.59 7.03
CA PRO A 134 -11.97 -37.71 7.07
C PRO A 134 -11.57 -38.79 6.04
N PRO A 135 -11.92 -40.07 6.27
CA PRO A 135 -11.63 -41.13 5.34
C PRO A 135 -12.20 -40.87 3.95
N LEU A 136 -11.32 -40.91 2.95
CA LEU A 136 -11.66 -40.69 1.55
C LEU A 136 -12.01 -42.02 0.86
N ASP A 137 -12.86 -41.94 -0.16
CA ASP A 137 -13.20 -43.04 -1.06
C ASP A 137 -12.06 -43.24 -2.05
N GLU A 138 -11.28 -44.32 -1.90
CA GLU A 138 -10.11 -44.62 -2.74
C GLU A 138 -10.48 -44.98 -4.19
N GLU A 139 -11.77 -45.33 -4.45
CA GLU A 139 -12.25 -45.61 -5.79
C GLU A 139 -12.67 -44.35 -6.56
N PHE A 140 -12.84 -43.23 -5.86
CA PHE A 140 -13.15 -41.94 -6.46
C PHE A 140 -11.87 -41.22 -6.87
N GLU A 141 -11.62 -41.09 -8.17
CA GLU A 141 -10.54 -40.27 -8.67
C GLU A 141 -10.80 -38.79 -8.38
N ALA A 142 -9.87 -38.12 -7.69
CA ALA A 142 -9.98 -36.72 -7.36
C ALA A 142 -10.14 -35.87 -8.63
N ARG A 143 -11.10 -34.95 -8.63
CA ARG A 143 -11.35 -34.03 -9.75
C ARG A 143 -10.79 -32.65 -9.43
N GLU A 144 -10.25 -32.00 -10.45
CA GLU A 144 -9.70 -30.66 -10.32
C GLU A 144 -10.31 -29.74 -11.38
N GLY A 145 -10.35 -28.45 -11.07
CA GLY A 145 -10.79 -27.42 -12.01
C GLY A 145 -10.50 -26.03 -11.48
N ALA A 146 -10.67 -25.03 -12.35
CA ALA A 146 -10.51 -23.63 -12.02
C ALA A 146 -11.81 -22.87 -12.31
N THR A 147 -12.06 -21.82 -11.53
CA THR A 147 -13.20 -20.93 -11.75
C THR A 147 -13.04 -20.12 -13.04
N ASP A 148 -14.12 -19.91 -13.75
CA ASP A 148 -14.21 -19.09 -14.95
C ASP A 148 -14.33 -17.58 -14.64
N HIS A 149 -14.54 -16.75 -15.68
CA HIS A 149 -14.69 -15.31 -15.57
C HIS A 149 -15.92 -14.85 -14.73
N ASN A 150 -16.91 -15.73 -14.54
CA ASN A 150 -18.06 -15.50 -13.63
C ASN A 150 -17.74 -15.93 -12.19
N GLY A 151 -16.54 -16.46 -11.95
CA GLY A 151 -16.14 -17.06 -10.68
C GLY A 151 -16.77 -18.42 -10.45
N GLU A 152 -17.19 -19.14 -11.49
CA GLU A 152 -17.89 -20.41 -11.38
C GLU A 152 -17.01 -21.59 -11.79
N LEU A 153 -17.13 -22.68 -11.01
CA LEU A 153 -16.56 -23.98 -11.35
C LEU A 153 -17.63 -25.05 -11.11
N ARG A 154 -17.92 -25.84 -12.14
CA ARG A 154 -18.94 -26.90 -12.09
C ARG A 154 -18.31 -28.29 -12.24
N PHE A 155 -18.69 -29.18 -11.34
CA PHE A 155 -18.41 -30.62 -11.41
C PHE A 155 -19.70 -31.37 -11.73
N ASP A 156 -19.77 -31.97 -12.90
CA ASP A 156 -20.93 -32.74 -13.37
C ASP A 156 -20.73 -34.25 -13.20
N GLY A 157 -21.81 -35.02 -13.31
CA GLY A 157 -21.77 -36.48 -13.31
C GLY A 157 -21.30 -37.07 -11.98
N LEU A 158 -21.69 -36.43 -10.88
CA LEU A 158 -21.39 -36.90 -9.53
C LEU A 158 -22.39 -37.98 -9.10
N ASN A 159 -21.91 -38.98 -8.35
CA ASN A 159 -22.75 -39.89 -7.60
C ASN A 159 -23.23 -39.27 -6.28
N ALA A 160 -24.29 -39.81 -5.69
CA ALA A 160 -24.68 -39.40 -4.36
C ALA A 160 -23.54 -39.67 -3.36
N GLY A 161 -23.15 -38.64 -2.56
CA GLY A 161 -22.06 -38.76 -1.59
C GLY A 161 -21.80 -37.48 -0.83
N ALA A 162 -20.90 -37.55 0.15
CA ALA A 162 -20.29 -36.42 0.80
C ALA A 162 -18.94 -36.14 0.11
N TYR A 163 -18.67 -34.87 -0.20
CA TYR A 163 -17.49 -34.46 -0.95
C TYR A 163 -16.69 -33.44 -0.18
N LEU A 164 -15.38 -33.65 -0.08
CA LEU A 164 -14.40 -32.68 0.40
C LEU A 164 -14.00 -31.75 -0.74
N VAL A 165 -14.19 -30.47 -0.57
CA VAL A 165 -13.78 -29.39 -1.47
C VAL A 165 -12.60 -28.67 -0.85
N THR A 166 -11.50 -28.61 -1.61
CA THR A 166 -10.26 -27.93 -1.17
C THR A 166 -9.82 -26.91 -2.21
N GLU A 167 -9.63 -25.67 -1.82
CA GLU A 167 -8.98 -24.67 -2.65
C GLU A 167 -7.47 -24.92 -2.67
N THR A 168 -6.96 -25.34 -3.82
CA THR A 168 -5.53 -25.71 -3.99
C THR A 168 -4.66 -24.53 -4.37
N GLN A 169 -5.20 -23.60 -5.20
CA GLN A 169 -4.44 -22.46 -5.69
C GLN A 169 -5.33 -21.23 -5.84
N THR A 170 -4.81 -20.06 -5.42
CA THR A 170 -5.39 -18.74 -5.71
C THR A 170 -4.96 -18.28 -7.10
N PRO A 171 -5.67 -17.30 -7.72
CA PRO A 171 -5.24 -16.71 -8.98
C PRO A 171 -3.84 -16.10 -8.87
N ALA A 172 -3.13 -16.01 -9.99
CA ALA A 172 -1.94 -15.18 -10.08
C ALA A 172 -2.33 -13.70 -9.90
N VAL A 173 -1.60 -12.99 -9.06
CA VAL A 173 -1.83 -11.57 -8.79
C VAL A 173 -0.68 -10.73 -9.35
N GLN A 174 -0.99 -9.48 -9.71
CA GLN A 174 0.00 -8.48 -10.07
C GLN A 174 0.24 -7.54 -8.89
N GLY A 175 1.49 -7.08 -8.75
CA GLY A 175 1.89 -6.20 -7.65
C GLY A 175 1.88 -6.89 -6.29
N ALA A 176 1.70 -6.10 -5.24
CA ALA A 176 1.72 -6.55 -3.85
C ALA A 176 0.32 -6.93 -3.33
N GLN A 177 -0.37 -7.77 -4.08
CA GLN A 177 -1.67 -8.34 -3.69
C GLN A 177 -1.49 -9.79 -3.25
N ALA A 178 -2.39 -10.25 -2.37
CA ALA A 178 -2.53 -11.66 -2.01
C ALA A 178 -4.00 -12.00 -1.76
N PHE A 179 -4.30 -13.29 -1.79
CA PHE A 179 -5.63 -13.81 -1.43
C PHE A 179 -5.51 -14.77 -0.26
N VAL A 180 -6.44 -14.67 0.66
CA VAL A 180 -6.61 -15.67 1.72
C VAL A 180 -7.49 -16.78 1.16
N LYS A 181 -6.94 -18.00 1.05
CA LYS A 181 -7.68 -19.18 0.57
C LYS A 181 -8.88 -19.48 1.45
N SER A 182 -9.98 -19.93 0.83
CA SER A 182 -11.07 -20.52 1.59
C SER A 182 -10.60 -21.81 2.27
N LYS A 183 -11.15 -22.09 3.45
CA LYS A 183 -10.85 -23.34 4.14
C LYS A 183 -11.52 -24.52 3.47
N PRO A 184 -10.95 -25.72 3.54
CA PRO A 184 -11.61 -26.92 3.06
C PRO A 184 -12.95 -27.14 3.77
N PHE A 185 -13.94 -27.64 3.04
CA PHE A 185 -15.26 -27.92 3.56
C PHE A 185 -15.85 -29.18 2.93
N ILE A 186 -16.80 -29.80 3.65
CA ILE A 186 -17.52 -30.97 3.17
C ILE A 186 -18.91 -30.53 2.74
N VAL A 187 -19.34 -31.00 1.56
CA VAL A 187 -20.64 -30.76 0.96
C VAL A 187 -21.31 -32.08 0.60
N PHE A 188 -22.64 -32.17 0.75
CA PHE A 188 -23.42 -33.32 0.33
C PHE A 188 -24.02 -33.08 -1.06
N VAL A 189 -23.94 -34.09 -1.91
CA VAL A 189 -24.55 -34.09 -3.23
C VAL A 189 -25.34 -35.37 -3.39
N PRO A 190 -26.67 -35.30 -3.57
CA PRO A 190 -27.53 -34.11 -3.53
C PRO A 190 -27.73 -33.56 -2.10
N THR A 191 -28.31 -32.36 -2.01
CA THR A 191 -28.78 -31.76 -0.78
C THR A 191 -30.31 -31.68 -0.75
N VAL A 192 -30.89 -31.24 0.36
CA VAL A 192 -32.33 -31.02 0.46
C VAL A 192 -32.71 -29.74 -0.28
N ASN A 193 -33.81 -29.78 -1.06
CA ASN A 193 -34.29 -28.60 -1.79
C ASN A 193 -34.83 -27.50 -0.84
N LYS A 194 -35.00 -26.29 -1.36
CA LYS A 194 -35.48 -25.11 -0.60
C LYS A 194 -36.80 -25.37 0.16
N GLU A 195 -37.68 -26.17 -0.42
CA GLU A 195 -39.00 -26.51 0.14
C GLU A 195 -38.92 -27.59 1.24
N GLY A 196 -37.76 -28.27 1.39
CA GLY A 196 -37.58 -29.36 2.35
C GLY A 196 -38.30 -30.67 1.96
N THR A 197 -38.82 -30.76 0.74
CA THR A 197 -39.70 -31.85 0.30
C THR A 197 -39.04 -32.88 -0.59
N GLY A 198 -37.81 -32.60 -1.04
CA GLY A 198 -37.08 -33.42 -2.01
C GLY A 198 -35.60 -33.14 -2.03
N TRP A 199 -34.94 -33.65 -3.07
CA TRP A 199 -33.48 -33.55 -3.23
C TRP A 199 -33.13 -32.60 -4.36
N GLU A 200 -32.25 -31.60 -4.04
CA GLU A 200 -31.63 -30.72 -5.02
C GLU A 200 -30.44 -31.44 -5.69
N ARG A 201 -30.51 -31.58 -7.01
CA ARG A 201 -29.50 -32.30 -7.80
C ARG A 201 -28.32 -31.45 -8.21
N ASN A 202 -28.57 -30.14 -8.38
CA ASN A 202 -27.57 -29.15 -8.68
C ASN A 202 -27.21 -28.41 -7.39
N VAL A 203 -26.20 -28.89 -6.69
CA VAL A 203 -25.77 -28.30 -5.41
C VAL A 203 -24.90 -27.10 -5.67
N HIS A 204 -25.14 -26.03 -4.92
CA HIS A 204 -24.39 -24.78 -5.02
C HIS A 204 -23.64 -24.49 -3.71
N ALA A 205 -22.36 -24.10 -3.83
CA ALA A 205 -21.53 -23.70 -2.70
C ALA A 205 -20.81 -22.38 -3.01
N TYR A 206 -20.65 -21.56 -1.98
CA TYR A 206 -20.13 -20.19 -2.10
C TYR A 206 -18.88 -20.00 -1.23
N PRO A 207 -17.74 -20.64 -1.59
CA PRO A 207 -16.48 -20.43 -0.88
C PRO A 207 -15.99 -19.00 -1.04
N LYS A 208 -15.57 -18.37 0.08
CA LYS A 208 -15.21 -16.97 0.15
C LYS A 208 -13.70 -16.79 0.17
N ASN A 209 -13.17 -15.81 -0.59
CA ASN A 209 -11.80 -15.33 -0.44
C ASN A 209 -11.78 -13.89 0.05
N SER A 210 -10.77 -13.56 0.84
CA SER A 210 -10.44 -12.19 1.19
C SER A 210 -9.21 -11.77 0.39
N SER A 211 -9.25 -10.56 -0.15
CA SER A 211 -8.06 -9.94 -0.72
C SER A 211 -7.37 -9.07 0.32
N LEU A 212 -6.09 -8.94 0.16
CA LEU A 212 -5.27 -7.97 0.86
C LEU A 212 -4.27 -7.40 -0.13
N SER A 213 -3.95 -6.13 0.04
CA SER A 213 -2.98 -5.43 -0.78
C SER A 213 -2.23 -4.41 0.06
N VAL A 214 -1.05 -4.09 -0.38
CA VAL A 214 -0.27 -2.98 0.16
C VAL A 214 0.30 -2.19 -1.00
N THR A 215 0.35 -0.88 -0.85
CA THR A 215 1.04 0.01 -1.80
C THR A 215 1.95 0.97 -1.04
N LYS A 216 3.01 1.39 -1.71
CA LYS A 216 3.99 2.33 -1.19
C LYS A 216 4.12 3.51 -2.13
N ASP A 217 4.12 4.69 -1.55
CA ASP A 217 4.42 5.94 -2.22
C ASP A 217 5.71 6.53 -1.66
N VAL A 218 6.47 7.24 -2.50
CA VAL A 218 7.65 7.99 -2.10
C VAL A 218 7.47 9.47 -2.43
N PHE A 219 7.90 10.33 -1.51
CA PHE A 219 7.89 11.79 -1.61
C PHE A 219 9.33 12.27 -1.48
N ASP A 220 10.00 12.38 -2.61
CA ASP A 220 11.44 12.63 -2.72
C ASP A 220 11.77 13.85 -3.59
N GLU A 221 10.79 14.70 -3.90
CA GLU A 221 10.89 15.84 -4.81
C GLU A 221 11.60 17.07 -4.19
N ASN A 222 12.58 16.90 -3.33
CA ASN A 222 13.39 17.94 -2.70
C ASN A 222 12.55 19.06 -2.02
N LYS A 223 12.43 19.00 -0.71
CA LYS A 223 11.85 20.08 0.13
C LYS A 223 10.50 20.61 -0.37
N HIS A 224 9.61 19.72 -0.76
CA HIS A 224 8.28 20.09 -1.21
C HIS A 224 7.29 20.06 -0.04
N ALA A 225 6.88 21.22 0.43
CA ALA A 225 5.84 21.36 1.45
C ALA A 225 4.46 21.07 0.81
N LEU A 226 4.02 19.82 0.80
CA LEU A 226 2.70 19.47 0.28
C LEU A 226 1.63 19.37 1.37
N ASP A 227 1.99 19.02 2.60
CA ASP A 227 1.11 18.91 3.76
C ASP A 227 1.97 18.83 5.04
N ASP A 228 1.38 18.99 6.23
CA ASP A 228 2.08 19.04 7.52
C ASP A 228 3.05 17.86 7.81
N PHE A 229 2.87 16.70 7.17
CA PHE A 229 3.72 15.53 7.33
C PHE A 229 4.68 15.28 6.14
N ARG A 230 4.78 16.20 5.19
CA ARG A 230 5.63 16.13 4.00
C ARG A 230 6.64 17.26 3.92
N ASP A 231 6.78 18.03 4.99
CA ASP A 231 7.82 19.06 5.10
C ASP A 231 9.09 18.41 5.67
N PHE A 232 10.05 18.11 4.79
CA PHE A 232 11.32 17.48 5.15
C PHE A 232 12.48 18.14 4.41
N GLU A 233 13.68 17.99 4.98
CA GLU A 233 14.91 18.58 4.44
C GLU A 233 15.42 17.84 3.21
N SER A 234 16.32 18.45 2.43
CA SER A 234 16.85 17.89 1.19
C SER A 234 17.59 16.55 1.32
N SER A 235 18.06 16.21 2.53
CA SER A 235 18.65 14.90 2.86
C SER A 235 17.63 13.86 3.32
N GLN A 236 16.37 14.20 3.35
CA GLN A 236 15.30 13.34 3.83
C GLN A 236 14.37 12.94 2.68
N VAL A 237 13.70 11.82 2.86
CA VAL A 237 12.69 11.30 1.94
C VAL A 237 11.47 10.85 2.74
N GLY A 238 10.29 11.24 2.28
CA GLY A 238 9.02 10.86 2.87
C GLY A 238 8.46 9.58 2.23
N TYR A 239 7.80 8.75 3.03
CA TYR A 239 7.12 7.54 2.56
C TYR A 239 5.68 7.47 3.05
N GLY A 240 4.80 7.00 2.19
CA GLY A 240 3.42 6.64 2.51
C GLY A 240 3.18 5.17 2.25
N LEU A 241 2.70 4.43 3.25
CA LEU A 241 2.33 3.03 3.13
C LEU A 241 0.82 2.93 3.24
N ASN A 242 0.16 2.25 2.31
CA ASN A 242 -1.27 2.04 2.35
C ASN A 242 -1.57 0.53 2.34
N ALA A 243 -1.95 0.00 3.49
CA ALA A 243 -2.17 -1.41 3.73
C ALA A 243 -3.65 -1.73 3.92
N GLN A 244 -4.22 -2.57 3.07
CA GLN A 244 -5.61 -3.01 3.20
C GLN A 244 -5.75 -3.98 4.38
N VAL A 245 -6.73 -3.73 5.24
CA VAL A 245 -7.11 -4.63 6.32
C VAL A 245 -7.97 -5.75 5.73
N PRO A 246 -7.52 -7.01 5.78
CA PRO A 246 -8.27 -8.09 5.17
C PRO A 246 -9.57 -8.40 5.93
N VAL A 247 -10.58 -8.84 5.20
CA VAL A 247 -11.81 -9.34 5.80
C VAL A 247 -11.53 -10.71 6.42
N ALA A 248 -11.80 -10.84 7.71
CA ALA A 248 -11.61 -12.13 8.39
C ALA A 248 -12.54 -13.21 7.79
N PRO A 249 -12.02 -14.44 7.57
CA PRO A 249 -12.88 -15.57 7.27
C PRO A 249 -13.95 -15.78 8.34
N GLU A 250 -15.05 -16.42 7.95
CA GLU A 250 -16.18 -16.71 8.84
C GLU A 250 -15.72 -17.40 10.15
N ASP A 251 -16.30 -17.01 11.29
CA ASP A 251 -15.95 -17.43 12.66
C ASP A 251 -14.47 -17.29 13.02
N SER A 252 -13.78 -16.37 12.40
CA SER A 252 -12.44 -15.95 12.77
C SER A 252 -12.37 -14.44 12.93
N PHE A 253 -11.35 -13.99 13.63
CA PHE A 253 -11.05 -12.57 13.82
C PHE A 253 -9.59 -12.30 13.46
N LEU A 254 -9.30 -11.08 13.06
CA LEU A 254 -7.94 -10.64 12.82
C LEU A 254 -7.26 -10.41 14.19
N ARG A 255 -6.40 -11.35 14.59
CA ARG A 255 -5.68 -11.29 15.86
C ARG A 255 -4.48 -10.35 15.79
N GLU A 256 -3.75 -10.41 14.69
CA GLU A 256 -2.54 -9.63 14.46
C GLU A 256 -2.51 -9.09 13.03
N PHE A 257 -2.08 -7.84 12.89
CA PHE A 257 -1.84 -7.21 11.60
C PHE A 257 -0.52 -6.45 11.67
N VAL A 258 0.36 -6.70 10.72
CA VAL A 258 1.72 -6.15 10.66
C VAL A 258 1.94 -5.47 9.33
N ILE A 259 2.47 -4.27 9.34
CA ILE A 259 2.99 -3.56 8.18
C ILE A 259 4.51 -3.49 8.38
N GLN A 260 5.28 -4.09 7.48
CA GLN A 260 6.74 -4.09 7.53
C GLN A 260 7.30 -3.28 6.36
N ASP A 261 8.19 -2.36 6.68
CA ASP A 261 9.00 -1.59 5.74
C ASP A 261 10.42 -2.15 5.74
N SER A 262 11.01 -2.36 4.56
CA SER A 262 12.30 -3.03 4.39
C SER A 262 13.20 -2.25 3.45
N PHE A 263 14.45 -2.01 3.83
CA PHE A 263 15.39 -1.13 3.15
C PHE A 263 16.85 -1.55 3.40
N ASN A 264 17.77 -0.89 2.68
CA ASN A 264 19.21 -0.99 2.92
C ASN A 264 19.64 0.02 3.99
N ASN A 265 20.11 -0.45 5.15
CA ASN A 265 20.60 0.39 6.25
C ASN A 265 21.83 1.25 5.89
N ALA A 266 22.53 0.95 4.80
CA ALA A 266 23.65 1.78 4.33
C ALA A 266 23.16 3.00 3.53
N GLU A 267 21.93 2.99 3.04
CA GLU A 267 21.33 4.01 2.17
C GLU A 267 20.27 4.85 2.88
N LEU A 268 19.45 4.21 3.72
CA LEU A 268 18.37 4.85 4.46
C LEU A 268 18.56 4.69 5.96
N GLY A 269 18.53 5.81 6.67
CA GLY A 269 18.51 5.88 8.13
C GLY A 269 17.10 6.06 8.65
N ILE A 270 16.66 5.15 9.51
CA ILE A 270 15.41 5.25 10.26
C ILE A 270 15.75 5.54 11.73
N GLU A 271 15.11 6.56 12.30
CA GLU A 271 15.31 6.89 13.71
C GLU A 271 14.85 5.75 14.64
N LYS A 272 15.63 5.48 15.70
CA LYS A 272 15.30 4.41 16.68
C LYS A 272 13.98 4.64 17.41
N ASP A 273 13.61 5.89 17.60
CA ASP A 273 12.37 6.34 18.22
C ASP A 273 11.37 6.87 17.17
N LEU A 274 11.39 6.27 15.98
CA LEU A 274 10.49 6.62 14.87
C LEU A 274 9.04 6.78 15.36
N LYS A 275 8.45 7.92 15.05
CA LYS A 275 7.05 8.25 15.37
C LYS A 275 6.26 8.47 14.08
N PRO A 276 5.90 7.40 13.39
CA PRO A 276 5.11 7.52 12.18
C PRO A 276 3.72 8.05 12.49
N GLN A 277 3.13 8.74 11.54
CA GLN A 277 1.71 9.07 11.60
C GLN A 277 0.93 7.89 11.03
N VAL A 278 0.04 7.30 11.83
CA VAL A 278 -0.71 6.11 11.46
C VAL A 278 -2.20 6.43 11.46
N TYR A 279 -2.83 6.28 10.30
CA TYR A 279 -4.24 6.59 10.09
C TYR A 279 -5.02 5.35 9.68
N ARG A 280 -6.27 5.29 10.09
CA ARG A 280 -7.28 4.42 9.51
C ARG A 280 -7.99 5.18 8.38
N ILE A 281 -8.25 4.49 7.28
CA ILE A 281 -9.14 4.93 6.21
C ILE A 281 -10.31 3.96 6.21
N PRO A 282 -11.50 4.35 6.71
CA PRO A 282 -12.67 3.49 6.67
C PRO A 282 -13.05 3.12 5.25
N GLY A 283 -13.44 1.88 5.03
CA GLY A 283 -13.83 1.39 3.72
C GLY A 283 -14.87 2.30 3.05
N GLY A 284 -14.55 2.83 1.87
CA GLY A 284 -15.45 3.58 1.02
C GLY A 284 -15.58 5.09 1.27
N ASN A 285 -14.94 5.71 2.28
CA ASN A 285 -15.09 7.15 2.52
C ASN A 285 -13.83 8.00 2.31
N GLY A 286 -12.65 7.39 2.18
CA GLY A 286 -11.37 8.06 1.91
C GLY A 286 -10.89 9.04 3.01
N LYS A 287 -11.56 9.11 4.16
CA LYS A 287 -11.22 10.04 5.23
C LYS A 287 -10.16 9.44 6.14
N LEU A 288 -9.08 10.19 6.38
CA LEU A 288 -8.03 9.83 7.33
C LEU A 288 -8.52 10.03 8.78
N GLU A 289 -8.42 8.99 9.59
CA GLU A 289 -8.71 8.99 11.02
C GLU A 289 -7.45 8.59 11.78
N LEU A 290 -6.86 9.50 12.55
CA LEU A 290 -5.63 9.22 13.30
C LEU A 290 -5.85 8.10 14.32
N ILE A 291 -5.00 7.07 14.27
CA ILE A 291 -5.01 5.97 15.24
C ILE A 291 -4.20 6.39 16.47
N ASN A 292 -4.77 6.15 17.65
CA ASN A 292 -4.05 6.41 18.90
C ASN A 292 -2.78 5.54 18.97
N PRO A 293 -1.58 6.14 19.21
CA PRO A 293 -0.33 5.39 19.32
C PRO A 293 -0.31 4.27 20.38
N ALA A 294 -1.21 4.31 21.35
CA ALA A 294 -1.36 3.22 22.32
C ALA A 294 -1.95 1.92 21.72
N ASN A 295 -2.51 1.97 20.51
CA ASN A 295 -3.18 0.84 19.87
C ASN A 295 -2.28 0.05 18.90
N TYR A 296 -1.03 0.46 18.71
CA TYR A 296 -0.04 -0.25 17.90
C TYR A 296 1.36 -0.13 18.51
N GLN A 297 2.27 -0.95 18.05
CA GLN A 297 3.69 -0.89 18.42
C GLN A 297 4.52 -0.54 17.19
N VAL A 298 5.54 0.30 17.38
CA VAL A 298 6.58 0.57 16.38
C VAL A 298 7.83 -0.17 16.82
N LEU A 299 8.28 -1.12 16.00
CA LEU A 299 9.49 -1.90 16.24
C LEU A 299 10.53 -1.53 15.18
N THR A 300 11.54 -0.77 15.58
CA THR A 300 12.68 -0.38 14.72
C THR A 300 13.82 -1.41 14.81
N GLU A 301 14.80 -1.29 13.91
CA GLU A 301 16.00 -2.16 13.88
C GLU A 301 15.66 -3.67 13.81
N GLN A 302 14.59 -4.02 13.07
CA GLN A 302 14.19 -5.40 12.92
C GLN A 302 14.95 -6.07 11.76
N PRO A 303 15.23 -7.37 11.83
CA PRO A 303 15.72 -8.10 10.67
C PRO A 303 14.64 -8.17 9.60
N VAL A 304 15.04 -8.21 8.34
CA VAL A 304 14.12 -8.47 7.24
C VAL A 304 13.64 -9.91 7.31
N THR A 305 12.36 -10.11 7.61
CA THR A 305 11.73 -11.43 7.77
C THR A 305 10.58 -11.65 6.81
N SER A 306 10.40 -10.74 5.87
CA SER A 306 9.27 -10.75 4.95
C SER A 306 9.44 -11.72 3.79
N ASN A 307 8.34 -11.93 3.08
CA ASN A 307 8.30 -12.55 1.77
C ASN A 307 9.40 -11.95 0.86
N THR A 308 10.15 -12.80 0.19
CA THR A 308 11.25 -12.38 -0.70
C THR A 308 10.77 -11.91 -2.06
N GLN A 309 9.49 -12.09 -2.40
CA GLN A 309 8.95 -11.65 -3.68
C GLN A 309 8.93 -10.11 -3.75
N ASN A 310 9.59 -9.56 -4.76
CA ASN A 310 9.78 -8.12 -4.98
C ASN A 310 10.51 -7.38 -3.82
N LEU A 311 11.25 -8.10 -3.00
CA LEU A 311 12.11 -7.51 -1.98
C LEU A 311 13.43 -7.07 -2.63
N PRO A 312 13.95 -5.84 -2.39
CA PRO A 312 15.28 -5.45 -2.84
C PRO A 312 16.35 -6.44 -2.35
N ALA A 313 17.28 -6.78 -3.24
CA ALA A 313 18.25 -7.85 -2.99
C ALA A 313 19.23 -7.53 -1.84
N ASP A 314 19.45 -6.24 -1.58
CA ASP A 314 20.35 -5.69 -0.56
C ASP A 314 19.63 -5.20 0.69
N ALA A 315 18.30 -5.35 0.77
CA ALA A 315 17.53 -5.00 1.96
C ALA A 315 18.03 -5.79 3.17
N ASN A 316 18.50 -5.09 4.20
CA ASN A 316 19.12 -5.68 5.39
C ASN A 316 18.59 -5.10 6.71
N GLY A 317 17.71 -4.11 6.64
CA GLY A 317 17.04 -3.50 7.77
C GLY A 317 15.53 -3.37 7.56
N SER A 318 14.77 -3.32 8.64
CA SER A 318 13.35 -3.07 8.59
C SER A 318 12.81 -2.42 9.87
N PHE A 319 11.63 -1.81 9.76
CA PHE A 319 10.79 -1.52 10.92
C PHE A 319 9.38 -2.09 10.70
N LYS A 320 8.64 -2.26 11.80
CA LYS A 320 7.28 -2.83 11.78
C LYS A 320 6.31 -1.97 12.55
N ILE A 321 5.12 -1.83 12.01
CA ILE A 321 3.93 -1.36 12.74
C ILE A 321 3.10 -2.59 13.07
N VAL A 322 2.91 -2.89 14.35
CA VAL A 322 2.27 -4.12 14.82
C VAL A 322 0.99 -3.79 15.58
N PHE A 323 -0.13 -4.28 15.08
CA PHE A 323 -1.42 -4.27 15.75
C PHE A 323 -1.69 -5.65 16.34
N ASN A 324 -1.50 -5.81 17.67
CA ASN A 324 -1.80 -7.07 18.38
C ASN A 324 -3.30 -7.26 18.68
N ASN A 325 -4.09 -6.22 18.49
CA ASN A 325 -5.54 -6.24 18.61
C ASN A 325 -6.13 -5.24 17.59
N PRO A 326 -6.17 -5.59 16.29
CA PRO A 326 -6.66 -4.69 15.24
C PRO A 326 -8.08 -4.19 15.50
N GLU A 327 -8.97 -5.05 15.97
CA GLU A 327 -10.36 -4.70 16.28
C GLU A 327 -10.44 -3.68 17.44
N GLY A 328 -9.62 -3.85 18.47
CA GLY A 328 -9.49 -2.90 19.58
C GLY A 328 -8.91 -1.55 19.14
N ALA A 329 -8.08 -1.54 18.11
CA ALA A 329 -7.58 -0.33 17.45
C ALA A 329 -8.64 0.33 16.53
N GLY A 330 -9.83 -0.25 16.40
CA GLY A 330 -10.91 0.26 15.57
C GLY A 330 -10.85 -0.21 14.12
N LEU A 331 -9.90 -1.06 13.74
CA LEU A 331 -9.77 -1.58 12.38
C LEU A 331 -10.86 -2.61 12.06
N ARG A 332 -11.38 -2.56 10.85
CA ARG A 332 -12.38 -3.49 10.33
C ARG A 332 -11.93 -4.02 8.96
N GLY A 333 -12.33 -5.23 8.62
CA GLY A 333 -12.09 -5.76 7.27
C GLY A 333 -12.64 -4.84 6.19
N GLY A 334 -11.80 -4.53 5.19
CA GLY A 334 -12.11 -3.57 4.14
C GLY A 334 -11.68 -2.13 4.42
N ASP A 335 -11.21 -1.81 5.63
CA ASP A 335 -10.50 -0.56 5.90
C ASP A 335 -9.10 -0.60 5.28
N SER A 336 -8.42 0.55 5.26
CA SER A 336 -6.98 0.63 5.02
C SER A 336 -6.28 1.29 6.21
N VAL A 337 -5.02 0.93 6.43
CA VAL A 337 -4.11 1.63 7.34
C VAL A 337 -3.11 2.40 6.49
N TYR A 338 -3.07 3.72 6.67
CA TYR A 338 -2.08 4.59 6.03
C TYR A 338 -1.02 4.98 7.06
N VAL A 339 0.26 4.73 6.71
CA VAL A 339 1.42 5.08 7.55
C VAL A 339 2.28 6.08 6.82
N ALA A 340 2.51 7.25 7.41
CA ALA A 340 3.43 8.25 6.88
C ALA A 340 4.65 8.38 7.81
N PHE A 341 5.84 8.39 7.21
CA PHE A 341 7.10 8.58 7.93
C PHE A 341 8.16 9.21 7.05
N VAL A 342 9.24 9.68 7.67
CA VAL A 342 10.41 10.27 7.01
C VAL A 342 11.63 9.43 7.31
N ALA A 343 12.46 9.18 6.30
CA ALA A 343 13.78 8.55 6.40
C ALA A 343 14.86 9.55 5.99
N THR A 344 16.09 9.34 6.47
CA THR A 344 17.27 10.13 6.08
C THR A 344 18.06 9.36 5.05
N MET A 345 18.38 9.98 3.90
CA MET A 345 19.34 9.45 2.94
C MET A 345 20.75 9.54 3.52
N LEU A 346 21.42 8.41 3.71
CA LEU A 346 22.73 8.33 4.36
C LEU A 346 23.88 8.55 3.38
N GLN A 347 23.64 8.31 2.11
CA GLN A 347 24.60 8.55 1.03
C GLN A 347 23.95 9.48 0.01
N ALA A 348 24.67 10.54 -0.35
CA ALA A 348 24.19 11.55 -1.29
C ALA A 348 24.98 11.46 -2.63
N GLU A 349 25.31 10.26 -3.07
CA GLU A 349 25.98 10.03 -4.36
C GLU A 349 24.99 9.45 -5.37
N ASP A 350 25.38 9.37 -6.65
CA ASP A 350 24.55 8.76 -7.71
C ASP A 350 24.11 7.35 -7.33
N GLN A 351 22.85 7.19 -6.98
CA GLN A 351 22.29 5.89 -6.69
C GLN A 351 20.77 5.83 -6.88
N ASP A 352 20.28 4.63 -6.97
CA ASP A 352 18.87 4.29 -6.89
C ASP A 352 18.63 3.66 -5.50
N ILE A 353 17.86 4.34 -4.66
CA ILE A 353 17.54 3.90 -3.29
C ILE A 353 16.21 3.15 -3.33
N GLU A 354 16.25 1.85 -3.08
CA GLU A 354 15.06 1.00 -3.07
C GLU A 354 14.51 0.84 -1.65
N ASN A 355 13.18 0.95 -1.53
CA ASN A 355 12.48 0.73 -0.27
C ASN A 355 11.18 -0.01 -0.50
N ALA A 356 10.94 -1.08 0.27
CA ALA A 356 9.85 -2.01 0.07
C ALA A 356 8.91 -2.08 1.28
N VAL A 357 7.64 -2.38 1.03
CA VAL A 357 6.64 -2.65 2.08
C VAL A 357 5.91 -3.95 1.81
N ASN A 358 5.63 -4.71 2.84
CA ASN A 358 4.68 -5.80 2.81
C ASN A 358 3.78 -5.79 4.05
N THR A 359 2.70 -6.56 4.00
CA THR A 359 1.83 -6.79 5.15
C THR A 359 1.70 -8.26 5.45
N SER A 360 1.60 -8.58 6.73
CA SER A 360 1.35 -9.92 7.22
C SER A 360 0.39 -9.92 8.40
N GLY A 361 -0.09 -11.07 8.80
CA GLY A 361 -0.93 -11.16 9.98
C GLY A 361 -1.47 -12.55 10.24
N VAL A 362 -2.35 -12.63 11.23
CA VAL A 362 -2.92 -13.87 11.71
C VAL A 362 -4.42 -13.72 11.89
N PHE A 363 -5.18 -14.56 11.21
CA PHE A 363 -6.55 -14.84 11.58
C PHE A 363 -6.59 -15.95 12.63
N ALA A 364 -7.29 -15.73 13.70
CA ALA A 364 -7.49 -16.71 14.76
C ALA A 364 -8.96 -17.11 14.90
N SER A 365 -9.19 -18.36 15.27
CA SER A 365 -10.46 -18.89 15.72
C SER A 365 -10.24 -19.73 16.98
N ASP A 366 -11.29 -20.21 17.60
CA ASP A 366 -11.19 -21.10 18.78
C ASP A 366 -10.39 -22.38 18.51
N LEU A 367 -10.22 -22.77 17.25
CA LEU A 367 -9.68 -24.08 16.85
C LEU A 367 -8.34 -24.01 16.11
N ASN A 368 -8.06 -22.92 15.39
CA ASN A 368 -6.82 -22.79 14.60
C ASN A 368 -6.45 -21.34 14.28
N GLU A 369 -5.24 -21.18 13.77
CA GLU A 369 -4.67 -19.92 13.25
C GLU A 369 -4.38 -20.06 11.76
N GLN A 370 -4.55 -18.97 11.03
CA GLN A 370 -4.19 -18.87 9.61
C GLN A 370 -3.32 -17.64 9.41
N HIS A 371 -2.10 -17.85 8.96
CA HIS A 371 -1.17 -16.80 8.60
C HIS A 371 -1.41 -16.35 7.16
N PHE A 372 -1.18 -15.08 6.91
CA PHE A 372 -1.18 -14.49 5.58
C PHE A 372 -0.03 -13.49 5.45
N GLU A 373 0.41 -13.26 4.22
CA GLU A 373 1.46 -12.30 3.88
C GLU A 373 1.29 -11.85 2.43
N THR A 374 1.56 -10.56 2.14
CA THR A 374 1.62 -10.04 0.76
C THR A 374 3.04 -10.16 0.19
N PRO A 375 3.21 -10.19 -1.13
CA PRO A 375 4.46 -9.73 -1.77
C PRO A 375 4.79 -8.29 -1.35
N ASN A 376 6.03 -7.87 -1.63
CA ASN A 376 6.44 -6.50 -1.37
C ASN A 376 5.98 -5.58 -2.51
N ASP A 377 5.64 -4.34 -2.17
CA ASP A 377 5.57 -3.20 -3.08
C ASP A 377 6.81 -2.33 -2.86
N THR A 378 7.54 -2.04 -3.95
CA THR A 378 8.84 -1.38 -3.89
C THR A 378 8.81 -0.07 -4.67
N VAL A 379 9.29 0.99 -4.03
CA VAL A 379 9.53 2.29 -4.67
C VAL A 379 11.03 2.56 -4.77
N VAL A 380 11.40 3.39 -5.75
CA VAL A 380 12.79 3.75 -6.03
C VAL A 380 12.93 5.25 -6.06
N THR A 381 13.74 5.81 -5.16
CA THR A 381 14.24 7.18 -5.22
C THR A 381 15.50 7.22 -6.06
N ARG A 382 15.57 8.14 -7.03
CA ARG A 382 16.70 8.31 -7.94
C ARG A 382 17.34 9.66 -7.74
N ILE A 383 18.61 9.67 -7.37
CA ILE A 383 19.36 10.89 -7.10
C ILE A 383 20.61 10.99 -7.97
N GLY A 384 21.10 12.21 -8.14
CA GLY A 384 22.34 12.53 -8.84
C GLY A 384 22.93 13.85 -8.37
N ASP A 385 23.96 14.32 -9.06
CA ASP A 385 24.73 15.51 -8.68
C ASP A 385 24.54 16.67 -9.66
N VAL A 386 24.75 17.88 -9.15
CA VAL A 386 24.88 19.10 -9.97
C VAL A 386 26.26 19.71 -9.69
N ARG A 387 27.11 19.75 -10.70
CA ARG A 387 28.47 20.28 -10.59
C ARG A 387 28.59 21.61 -11.31
N ILE A 388 29.26 22.55 -10.68
CA ILE A 388 29.57 23.86 -11.19
C ILE A 388 31.10 23.97 -11.36
N HIS A 389 31.55 24.43 -12.53
CA HIS A 389 32.90 24.87 -12.79
C HIS A 389 32.89 26.38 -12.98
N LYS A 390 33.43 27.10 -12.02
CA LYS A 390 33.45 28.55 -12.01
C LYS A 390 34.75 29.07 -12.60
N VAL A 391 34.66 29.85 -13.67
CA VAL A 391 35.84 30.31 -14.45
C VAL A 391 35.77 31.80 -14.76
N ASP A 392 36.94 32.37 -15.09
CA ASP A 392 37.08 33.73 -15.59
C ASP A 392 36.73 33.78 -17.09
N GLN A 393 35.79 34.63 -17.48
CA GLN A 393 35.35 34.77 -18.88
C GLN A 393 36.49 35.13 -19.86
N SER A 394 37.50 35.89 -19.41
CA SER A 394 38.63 36.25 -20.22
C SER A 394 39.71 35.16 -20.33
N ASN A 395 39.70 34.20 -19.41
CA ASN A 395 40.60 33.06 -19.37
C ASN A 395 39.93 31.85 -18.66
N ASN A 396 39.32 30.97 -19.42
CA ASN A 396 38.58 29.80 -18.89
C ASN A 396 39.46 28.78 -18.14
N GLU A 397 40.79 28.87 -18.23
CA GLU A 397 41.70 28.06 -17.40
C GLU A 397 41.84 28.62 -15.98
N ARG A 398 41.42 29.87 -15.75
CA ARG A 398 41.45 30.49 -14.45
C ARG A 398 40.18 30.13 -13.65
N LEU A 399 40.36 29.25 -12.69
CA LEU A 399 39.32 28.79 -11.79
C LEU A 399 39.02 29.83 -10.70
N LEU A 400 37.77 30.01 -10.32
CA LEU A 400 37.34 31.06 -9.40
C LEU A 400 36.75 30.48 -8.09
N GLU A 401 37.48 30.72 -6.98
CA GLU A 401 37.06 30.46 -5.62
C GLU A 401 36.11 31.55 -5.11
N GLY A 402 35.12 31.20 -4.32
CA GLY A 402 34.30 32.14 -3.52
C GLY A 402 33.10 32.71 -4.27
N ALA A 403 32.54 31.98 -5.25
CA ALA A 403 31.23 32.27 -5.81
C ALA A 403 30.16 31.52 -5.04
N ASP A 404 29.13 32.22 -4.59
CA ASP A 404 28.00 31.62 -3.87
C ASP A 404 26.85 31.27 -4.81
N PHE A 405 26.24 30.09 -4.60
CA PHE A 405 25.14 29.59 -5.42
C PHE A 405 24.02 29.01 -4.57
N ASP A 406 22.79 29.26 -5.02
CA ASP A 406 21.58 28.62 -4.53
C ASP A 406 20.97 27.74 -5.62
N LEU A 407 20.62 26.51 -5.25
CA LEU A 407 19.90 25.54 -6.07
C LEU A 407 18.45 25.44 -5.56
N PHE A 408 17.48 25.56 -6.46
CA PHE A 408 16.05 25.48 -6.13
C PHE A 408 15.26 24.96 -7.34
N ARG A 409 13.99 24.58 -7.14
CA ARG A 409 13.08 24.28 -8.24
C ARG A 409 12.63 25.59 -8.91
N CYS A 410 12.60 25.62 -10.23
CA CYS A 410 12.21 26.82 -10.96
C CYS A 410 10.76 27.27 -10.70
N ASP A 411 9.88 26.35 -10.33
CA ASP A 411 8.49 26.60 -9.95
C ASP A 411 8.32 27.01 -8.48
N ASP A 412 9.38 26.86 -7.64
CA ASP A 412 9.38 27.23 -6.22
C ASP A 412 10.68 27.95 -5.78
N PRO A 413 10.93 29.17 -6.27
CA PRO A 413 12.17 29.89 -6.03
C PRO A 413 12.38 30.38 -4.58
N LYS A 414 11.38 30.21 -3.70
CA LYS A 414 11.50 30.60 -2.28
C LYS A 414 12.11 29.49 -1.43
N ASN A 415 12.05 28.26 -1.89
CA ASN A 415 12.54 27.09 -1.18
C ASN A 415 13.89 26.66 -1.78
N VAL A 416 14.99 27.11 -1.17
CA VAL A 416 16.34 26.73 -1.56
C VAL A 416 16.59 25.28 -1.11
N ILE A 417 16.92 24.41 -2.07
CA ILE A 417 17.26 22.99 -1.82
C ILE A 417 18.62 22.87 -1.16
N GLN A 418 19.64 23.48 -1.79
CA GLN A 418 21.00 23.53 -1.27
C GLN A 418 21.65 24.86 -1.62
N SER A 419 22.56 25.34 -0.75
CA SER A 419 23.42 26.49 -0.99
C SER A 419 24.88 26.07 -0.87
N GLY A 420 25.77 26.70 -1.58
CA GLY A 420 27.20 26.40 -1.50
C GLY A 420 28.10 27.43 -2.17
N THR A 421 29.39 27.34 -1.86
CA THR A 421 30.42 28.24 -2.32
C THR A 421 31.49 27.48 -3.13
N THR A 422 31.95 28.01 -4.25
CA THR A 422 33.01 27.38 -5.05
C THR A 422 34.35 27.36 -4.30
N GLY A 423 35.01 26.20 -4.34
CA GLY A 423 36.31 25.98 -3.70
C GLY A 423 37.47 26.53 -4.51
N LYS A 424 38.74 26.33 -4.02
CA LYS A 424 39.97 26.78 -4.66
C LYS A 424 40.20 26.26 -6.08
N ASN A 425 39.58 25.09 -6.38
CA ASN A 425 39.59 24.52 -7.72
C ASN A 425 38.44 25.04 -8.59
N GLY A 426 37.74 26.10 -8.18
CA GLY A 426 36.58 26.65 -8.88
C GLY A 426 35.38 25.72 -8.96
N GLU A 427 35.36 24.65 -8.19
CA GLU A 427 34.26 23.68 -8.24
C GLU A 427 33.34 23.80 -7.04
N LEU A 428 32.06 23.57 -7.30
CA LEU A 428 31.02 23.31 -6.32
C LEU A 428 30.17 22.13 -6.81
N THR A 429 29.86 21.19 -5.94
CA THR A 429 28.96 20.07 -6.29
C THR A 429 27.82 19.97 -5.27
N PHE A 430 26.58 20.10 -5.72
CA PHE A 430 25.40 19.76 -4.99
C PHE A 430 25.12 18.27 -5.19
N LYS A 431 24.98 17.53 -4.10
CA LYS A 431 24.82 16.07 -4.10
C LYS A 431 23.44 15.66 -3.64
N GLY A 432 23.00 14.48 -4.07
CA GLY A 432 21.74 13.90 -3.62
C GLY A 432 20.51 14.64 -4.12
N ILE A 433 20.59 15.23 -5.30
CA ILE A 433 19.47 15.93 -5.93
C ILE A 433 18.58 14.91 -6.63
N HIS A 434 17.28 14.93 -6.34
CA HIS A 434 16.30 14.07 -7.00
C HIS A 434 16.26 14.36 -8.52
N VAL A 435 16.12 13.31 -9.33
CA VAL A 435 16.08 13.47 -10.79
C VAL A 435 14.79 14.14 -11.25
N SER A 436 14.86 14.83 -12.38
CA SER A 436 13.76 15.63 -12.94
C SER A 436 12.61 14.79 -13.50
N ASP A 437 12.93 13.63 -14.09
CA ASP A 437 12.04 12.81 -14.91
C ASP A 437 11.59 11.50 -14.23
N TRP A 438 11.62 11.47 -12.90
CA TRP A 438 11.18 10.34 -12.11
C TRP A 438 10.44 10.83 -10.86
N THR A 439 9.24 10.32 -10.61
CA THR A 439 8.44 10.66 -9.43
C THR A 439 7.57 9.47 -9.06
N ASN A 440 7.73 8.96 -7.85
CA ASN A 440 6.92 7.86 -7.32
C ASN A 440 6.79 6.67 -8.31
N ASN A 441 7.94 6.14 -8.77
CA ASN A 441 8.05 5.06 -9.76
C ASN A 441 7.48 5.36 -11.16
N LEU A 442 7.18 6.61 -11.48
CA LEU A 442 6.60 7.01 -12.75
C LEU A 442 7.44 8.08 -13.44
N VAL A 443 7.36 8.13 -14.76
CA VAL A 443 7.85 9.27 -15.54
C VAL A 443 6.75 10.34 -15.53
N PRO A 444 6.99 11.52 -14.92
CA PRO A 444 6.00 12.58 -14.85
C PRO A 444 5.75 13.22 -16.22
N GLU A 445 4.53 13.67 -16.48
CA GLU A 445 4.20 14.41 -17.71
C GLU A 445 4.99 15.74 -17.79
N ASN A 446 5.24 16.36 -16.64
CA ASN A 446 6.00 17.59 -16.52
C ASN A 446 7.21 17.35 -15.60
N PRO A 447 8.39 17.09 -16.16
CA PRO A 447 9.61 16.91 -15.37
C PRO A 447 9.93 18.16 -14.53
N VAL A 448 10.52 17.94 -13.35
CA VAL A 448 10.94 19.02 -12.46
C VAL A 448 12.10 19.80 -13.08
N GLU A 449 11.93 21.08 -13.36
CA GLU A 449 13.00 21.96 -13.83
C GLU A 449 13.72 22.58 -12.63
N TYR A 450 15.03 22.43 -12.58
CA TYR A 450 15.89 23.03 -11.57
C TYR A 450 16.46 24.35 -12.03
N CYS A 451 16.64 25.27 -11.08
CA CYS A 451 17.19 26.58 -11.24
C CYS A 451 18.41 26.74 -10.33
N LEU A 452 19.51 27.22 -10.89
CA LEU A 452 20.75 27.55 -10.21
C LEU A 452 20.99 29.05 -10.31
N GLN A 453 21.08 29.74 -9.18
CA GLN A 453 21.33 31.18 -9.10
C GLN A 453 22.67 31.45 -8.45
N GLU A 454 23.53 32.21 -9.10
CA GLU A 454 24.67 32.83 -8.44
C GLU A 454 24.16 33.97 -7.56
N THR A 455 24.38 33.89 -6.26
CA THR A 455 23.91 34.88 -5.27
C THR A 455 24.97 35.92 -4.96
N ASP A 456 26.25 35.52 -4.99
CA ASP A 456 27.40 36.43 -4.86
C ASP A 456 28.57 36.03 -5.76
N ALA A 457 29.19 36.99 -6.42
CA ALA A 457 30.34 36.76 -7.29
C ALA A 457 31.63 36.71 -6.49
N PRO A 458 32.69 36.01 -6.98
CA PRO A 458 34.01 36.02 -6.37
C PRO A 458 34.57 37.44 -6.24
N SER A 459 35.41 37.67 -5.24
CA SER A 459 36.04 38.99 -5.03
C SER A 459 36.83 39.45 -6.28
N GLY A 460 36.51 40.65 -6.78
CA GLY A 460 37.09 41.23 -7.99
C GLY A 460 36.43 40.79 -9.30
N TYR A 461 35.26 40.14 -9.20
CA TYR A 461 34.47 39.73 -10.35
C TYR A 461 33.03 40.24 -10.25
N LEU A 462 32.35 40.20 -11.38
CA LEU A 462 30.95 40.60 -11.50
C LEU A 462 30.17 39.45 -12.16
N GLN A 463 28.95 39.27 -11.75
CA GLN A 463 28.04 38.29 -12.35
C GLN A 463 27.81 38.65 -13.82
N THR A 464 27.78 37.61 -14.68
CA THR A 464 27.46 37.76 -16.09
C THR A 464 25.95 37.70 -16.35
N ARG A 465 25.19 37.23 -15.40
CA ARG A 465 23.76 36.97 -15.59
C ARG A 465 22.98 37.21 -14.28
N GLU A 466 21.83 37.86 -14.38
CA GLU A 466 20.88 38.06 -13.28
C GLU A 466 19.83 36.92 -13.21
N GLU A 467 19.49 36.31 -14.35
CA GLU A 467 18.53 35.22 -14.46
C GLU A 467 19.16 33.88 -14.07
N PRO A 468 18.46 32.99 -13.37
CA PRO A 468 18.99 31.67 -13.00
C PRO A 468 19.27 30.78 -14.21
N TYR A 469 20.21 29.87 -14.06
CA TYR A 469 20.49 28.81 -15.03
C TYR A 469 19.47 27.73 -14.85
N ARG A 470 18.75 27.32 -15.92
CA ARG A 470 17.69 26.32 -15.93
C ARG A 470 18.21 25.02 -16.52
N PHE A 471 17.89 23.91 -15.91
CA PHE A 471 18.33 22.59 -16.37
C PHE A 471 17.44 21.47 -15.86
N PHE A 472 17.63 20.27 -16.44
CA PHE A 472 17.04 19.02 -15.98
C PHE A 472 18.16 18.06 -15.59
N LEU A 473 18.00 17.38 -14.46
CA LEU A 473 18.84 16.25 -14.04
C LEU A 473 18.03 14.98 -14.28
N ASN A 474 18.21 14.35 -15.42
CA ASN A 474 17.41 13.17 -15.80
C ASN A 474 18.05 11.85 -15.33
N VAL A 475 17.26 10.78 -15.28
CA VAL A 475 17.72 9.42 -14.92
C VAL A 475 18.93 9.00 -15.76
N ASP A 476 18.96 9.39 -17.03
CA ASP A 476 20.02 9.06 -17.99
C ASP A 476 21.08 10.16 -18.17
N SER A 477 21.07 11.21 -17.33
CA SER A 477 22.15 12.22 -17.28
C SER A 477 23.43 11.58 -16.76
N ARG A 478 24.29 11.06 -17.66
CA ARG A 478 25.51 10.33 -17.30
C ARG A 478 26.77 11.05 -17.76
N GLU A 479 27.69 11.25 -16.82
CA GLU A 479 29.05 11.74 -17.09
C GLU A 479 30.07 10.66 -16.73
N PHE A 480 31.15 10.58 -17.48
CA PHE A 480 32.27 9.69 -17.14
C PHE A 480 33.01 10.21 -15.90
N VAL A 481 33.34 9.29 -15.00
CA VAL A 481 34.20 9.60 -13.85
C VAL A 481 35.62 9.76 -14.34
N GLU A 482 36.19 10.95 -14.19
CA GLU A 482 37.56 11.25 -14.63
C GLU A 482 38.55 10.37 -13.84
N GLY A 483 39.43 9.67 -14.60
CA GLY A 483 40.40 8.74 -14.02
C GLY A 483 39.89 7.33 -13.73
N SER A 484 38.61 7.02 -13.96
CA SER A 484 38.08 5.66 -13.88
C SER A 484 38.70 4.77 -14.98
N GLN A 485 39.26 3.62 -14.57
CA GLN A 485 39.84 2.66 -15.52
C GLN A 485 38.79 1.76 -16.19
N ASN A 486 37.57 1.75 -15.66
CA ASN A 486 36.50 0.86 -16.10
C ASN A 486 35.37 1.57 -16.88
N GLY A 487 35.51 2.87 -17.16
CA GLY A 487 34.48 3.66 -17.82
C GLY A 487 33.26 3.89 -16.94
N GLU A 488 33.44 4.02 -15.65
CA GLU A 488 32.38 4.32 -14.70
C GLU A 488 31.72 5.66 -15.05
N THR A 489 30.41 5.71 -14.93
CA THR A 489 29.63 6.92 -15.12
C THR A 489 28.89 7.26 -13.84
N ILE A 490 28.68 8.55 -13.63
CA ILE A 490 27.90 9.10 -12.52
C ILE A 490 26.73 9.92 -13.08
N ARG A 491 25.57 9.86 -12.42
CA ARG A 491 24.42 10.69 -12.79
C ARG A 491 24.69 12.12 -12.35
N ARG A 492 24.96 12.97 -13.31
CA ARG A 492 25.40 14.34 -13.06
C ARG A 492 25.05 15.27 -14.20
N VAL A 493 24.77 16.53 -13.84
CA VAL A 493 24.78 17.66 -14.77
C VAL A 493 25.89 18.60 -14.37
N SER A 494 26.82 18.88 -15.29
CA SER A 494 27.93 19.84 -15.09
C SER A 494 27.70 21.11 -15.88
N MET A 495 27.96 22.25 -15.25
CA MET A 495 27.81 23.58 -15.85
C MET A 495 29.06 24.40 -15.65
N THR A 496 29.59 24.99 -16.74
CA THR A 496 30.63 25.99 -16.68
C THR A 496 30.00 27.36 -16.60
N ILE A 497 30.28 28.10 -15.53
CA ILE A 497 29.73 29.43 -15.27
C ILE A 497 30.87 30.44 -15.20
N GLU A 498 30.75 31.47 -16.03
CA GLU A 498 31.78 32.50 -16.22
C GLU A 498 31.44 33.76 -15.42
N ASN A 499 32.47 34.45 -14.85
CA ASN A 499 32.33 35.80 -14.35
C ASN A 499 33.32 36.75 -15.05
N ILE A 500 32.94 38.03 -15.13
CA ILE A 500 33.73 39.07 -15.77
C ILE A 500 34.60 39.76 -14.70
N PRO A 501 35.91 39.91 -14.89
CA PRO A 501 36.75 40.74 -14.02
C PRO A 501 36.16 42.15 -13.88
N ASP A 502 36.08 42.68 -12.66
CA ASP A 502 35.49 44.01 -12.40
C ASP A 502 36.25 45.14 -13.14
N THR A 503 37.55 44.88 -13.47
CA THR A 503 38.40 45.79 -14.26
C THR A 503 38.06 45.85 -15.74
N ASP A 504 37.36 44.85 -16.28
CA ASP A 504 37.02 44.73 -17.70
C ASP A 504 35.63 45.32 -18.03
N ARG A 505 34.87 45.71 -17.04
CA ARG A 505 33.63 46.47 -17.28
C ARG A 505 34.03 47.87 -17.72
N PRO A 506 33.56 48.37 -18.89
CA PRO A 506 33.68 49.77 -19.21
C PRO A 506 33.04 50.54 -18.07
N LEU A 507 33.85 51.30 -17.34
CA LEU A 507 33.32 52.19 -16.30
C LEU A 507 32.26 53.06 -16.96
N LEU A 508 31.00 52.72 -16.78
CA LEU A 508 29.93 53.67 -17.08
C LEU A 508 30.34 54.95 -16.36
N PRO A 509 30.45 56.10 -17.08
CA PRO A 509 30.81 57.33 -16.43
C PRO A 509 29.92 57.48 -15.21
N LYS A 510 30.53 57.72 -14.03
CA LYS A 510 29.79 58.04 -12.79
C LYS A 510 29.09 59.39 -13.00
N THR A 511 28.11 59.43 -13.90
CA THR A 511 27.33 60.63 -14.21
C THR A 511 26.26 60.94 -13.18
N GLY A 512 26.10 60.06 -12.16
CA GLY A 512 25.00 60.19 -11.21
C GLY A 512 25.19 61.23 -10.10
N GLY A 513 26.43 61.50 -9.62
CA GLY A 513 26.62 62.40 -8.47
C GLY A 513 26.93 63.85 -8.85
N MET A 514 27.90 64.05 -9.73
CA MET A 514 28.37 65.40 -10.11
C MET A 514 27.44 66.10 -11.11
N GLY A 515 26.83 65.33 -12.04
CA GLY A 515 25.87 65.88 -13.00
C GLY A 515 24.59 66.42 -12.36
N ILE A 516 24.06 65.72 -11.39
CA ILE A 516 22.85 66.11 -10.65
C ILE A 516 23.15 67.34 -9.79
N LEU A 517 24.35 67.42 -9.18
CA LEU A 517 24.78 68.58 -8.36
C LEU A 517 24.99 69.82 -9.24
N LEU A 518 25.54 69.68 -10.46
CA LEU A 518 25.69 70.77 -11.41
C LEU A 518 24.33 71.28 -11.96
N VAL A 519 23.41 70.40 -12.26
CA VAL A 519 22.05 70.75 -12.70
C VAL A 519 21.26 71.39 -11.55
N ALA A 520 21.39 70.89 -10.31
CA ALA A 520 20.77 71.49 -9.14
C ALA A 520 21.33 72.89 -8.84
N LEU A 521 22.65 73.11 -8.94
CA LEU A 521 23.27 74.40 -8.76
C LEU A 521 22.87 75.40 -9.87
N LEU A 522 22.78 74.97 -11.11
CA LEU A 522 22.29 75.80 -12.24
C LEU A 522 20.81 76.12 -12.05
N GLY A 523 19.97 75.18 -11.60
CA GLY A 523 18.57 75.38 -11.28
C GLY A 523 18.37 76.41 -10.15
N LEU A 524 19.14 76.30 -9.07
CA LEU A 524 19.12 77.23 -7.95
C LEU A 524 19.62 78.63 -8.36
N GLY A 525 20.64 78.70 -9.27
CA GLY A 525 21.12 79.96 -9.84
C GLY A 525 20.05 80.69 -10.66
N ILE A 526 19.30 80.00 -11.49
CA ILE A 526 18.22 80.52 -12.30
C ILE A 526 17.07 81.03 -11.39
N ILE A 527 16.67 80.22 -10.39
CA ILE A 527 15.64 80.58 -9.46
C ILE A 527 16.06 81.82 -8.62
N GLY A 528 17.30 81.78 -8.07
CA GLY A 528 17.83 82.87 -7.31
C GLY A 528 17.98 84.19 -8.12
N GLY A 529 18.44 84.07 -9.39
CA GLY A 529 18.55 85.18 -10.33
C GLY A 529 17.17 85.73 -10.70
N GLY A 530 16.19 84.87 -10.90
CA GLY A 530 14.77 85.26 -11.17
C GLY A 530 14.11 86.01 -10.01
N VAL A 531 14.31 85.51 -8.80
CA VAL A 531 13.80 86.16 -7.57
C VAL A 531 14.50 87.53 -7.32
N TYR A 532 15.82 87.58 -7.56
CA TYR A 532 16.54 88.84 -7.44
C TYR A 532 16.11 89.91 -8.49
N ALA A 533 15.89 89.48 -9.72
CA ALA A 533 15.40 90.38 -10.79
C ALA A 533 13.98 90.87 -10.52
N ALA A 534 13.07 89.95 -10.02
CA ALA A 534 11.73 90.34 -9.65
C ALA A 534 11.69 91.34 -8.47
N ARG A 535 12.53 91.14 -7.46
CA ARG A 535 12.64 92.11 -6.31
C ARG A 535 13.23 93.48 -6.77
N ARG A 536 14.15 93.51 -7.73
CA ARG A 536 14.73 94.74 -8.23
C ARG A 536 13.71 95.51 -9.07
N ASN A 537 12.82 94.84 -9.81
CA ASN A 537 11.82 95.50 -10.60
C ASN A 537 10.61 95.95 -9.78
N SER A 538 10.38 95.38 -8.62
CA SER A 538 9.30 95.79 -7.71
C SER A 538 9.71 96.94 -6.76
N ALA A 539 10.98 97.30 -6.73
CA ALA A 539 11.51 98.47 -5.95
C ALA A 539 11.53 99.78 -6.75
N THR A 540 11.10 99.73 -7.97
CA THR A 540 11.07 100.91 -8.92
C THR A 540 9.71 101.19 -9.50
N ALA A 541 8.62 100.72 -8.85
CA ALA A 541 7.25 101.08 -9.13
C ALA A 541 6.57 101.78 -7.93
#